data_e25903ec3def91f8f3b2d83daaae05eb
#
_entry.id   e25903ec3def91f8f3b2d83daaae05eb
#
_cell.length_a   1.000
_cell.length_b   1.000
_cell.length_c   1.000
_cell.angle_alpha   90.00
_cell.angle_beta   90.00
_cell.angle_gamma   90.00
#
_symmetry.space_group_name_H-M   'P 1'
#
loop_
_entity.id
_entity.type
_entity.pdbx_description
1 polymer ?
#
loop_
_entity_poly.entity_id
_entity_poly.type
_entity_poly.pdbx_seq_one_letter_code
_entity_poly.pdbx_strand_id
1 'polypeptide(L)'
;MQTPNFHFLIYHLSQPLGLRGAVQALQDFDERLAGILHRHIAVLLWWCMLQAVVAVPGLLLAQGALWYFMLMNLSWAIINGGIAVVLHWHIRRQTFRRTGIHWRIVVQRHVAQMLLLNILLDIGYSLAGCYLLYLSAQASDMYVALWWGFGWAVILQGLYLLLHDLLFYHLHRLNFARCKPVLLQLLATKTLPNLGAKYIFERQLYEKMELQSK
;
A
#
# COMPACT_ATOMS: atom_id res chain seq x y z
N MET A 1 -38.03 -6.54 2.31
CA MET A 1 -36.65 -6.04 2.15
C MET A 1 -36.69 -4.53 2.21
N GLN A 2 -36.33 -3.95 3.39
CA GLN A 2 -36.28 -2.48 3.53
C GLN A 2 -34.93 -2.01 2.99
N THR A 3 -34.97 -1.12 1.99
CA THR A 3 -33.78 -0.42 1.49
C THR A 3 -33.18 0.40 2.64
N PRO A 4 -31.86 0.31 2.88
CA PRO A 4 -31.25 1.12 3.93
C PRO A 4 -31.43 2.59 3.60
N ASN A 5 -31.98 3.35 4.55
CA ASN A 5 -32.25 4.79 4.40
C ASN A 5 -30.93 5.56 4.24
N PHE A 6 -30.52 5.78 3.00
CA PHE A 6 -29.35 6.59 2.64
C PHE A 6 -29.43 8.02 3.20
N HIS A 7 -30.65 8.56 3.41
CA HIS A 7 -30.86 9.85 4.06
C HIS A 7 -30.34 9.94 5.50
N PHE A 8 -30.40 8.85 6.26
CA PHE A 8 -29.90 8.81 7.63
C PHE A 8 -28.35 8.92 7.67
N LEU A 9 -27.69 8.28 6.73
CA LEU A 9 -26.22 8.33 6.60
C LEU A 9 -25.74 9.75 6.20
N ILE A 10 -26.45 10.41 5.30
CA ILE A 10 -26.14 11.78 4.85
C ILE A 10 -26.38 12.79 5.97
N TYR A 11 -27.45 12.62 6.76
CA TYR A 11 -27.78 13.53 7.87
C TYR A 11 -26.75 13.46 9.00
N HIS A 12 -26.28 12.27 9.37
CA HIS A 12 -25.20 12.11 10.36
C HIS A 12 -23.85 12.60 9.87
N LEU A 13 -23.59 12.56 8.56
CA LEU A 13 -22.36 13.09 7.97
C LEU A 13 -22.39 14.62 7.80
N SER A 14 -23.57 15.26 7.84
CA SER A 14 -23.74 16.71 7.69
C SER A 14 -23.72 17.48 9.01
N GLN A 15 -23.80 16.81 10.16
CA GLN A 15 -23.64 17.48 11.45
C GLN A 15 -22.18 17.93 11.63
N PRO A 16 -21.94 19.22 12.01
CA PRO A 16 -20.59 19.68 12.30
C PRO A 16 -20.01 18.87 13.46
N LEU A 17 -19.01 18.06 13.17
CA LEU A 17 -18.25 17.36 14.19
C LEU A 17 -17.64 18.37 15.13
N GLY A 18 -17.95 18.28 16.42
CA GLY A 18 -17.27 19.06 17.43
C GLY A 18 -15.76 18.85 17.32
N LEU A 19 -14.96 19.82 17.80
CA LEU A 19 -13.49 19.78 17.71
C LEU A 19 -12.90 18.43 18.17
N ARG A 20 -13.45 17.86 19.27
CA ARG A 20 -13.04 16.54 19.79
C ARG A 20 -13.27 15.42 18.81
N GLY A 21 -14.43 15.39 18.14
CA GLY A 21 -14.73 14.37 17.14
C GLY A 21 -13.85 14.47 15.91
N ALA A 22 -13.48 15.68 15.48
CA ALA A 22 -12.56 15.86 14.37
C ALA A 22 -11.13 15.38 14.71
N VAL A 23 -10.62 15.69 15.91
CA VAL A 23 -9.32 15.21 16.39
C VAL A 23 -9.29 13.69 16.43
N GLN A 24 -10.31 13.07 17.03
CA GLN A 24 -10.42 11.61 17.11
C GLN A 24 -10.43 10.97 15.71
N ALA A 25 -11.21 11.51 14.78
CA ALA A 25 -11.27 10.99 13.41
C ALA A 25 -9.93 11.08 12.67
N LEU A 26 -9.11 12.11 12.93
CA LEU A 26 -7.77 12.25 12.39
C LEU A 26 -6.79 11.24 13.01
N GLN A 27 -6.86 11.03 14.32
CA GLN A 27 -6.05 10.01 15.01
C GLN A 27 -6.38 8.61 14.48
N ASP A 28 -7.67 8.26 14.43
CA ASP A 28 -8.13 6.98 13.87
C ASP A 28 -7.67 6.78 12.42
N PHE A 29 -7.63 7.85 11.63
CA PHE A 29 -7.10 7.80 10.26
C PHE A 29 -5.61 7.48 10.25
N ASP A 30 -4.81 8.16 11.06
CA ASP A 30 -3.36 7.97 11.14
C ASP A 30 -3.01 6.57 11.65
N GLU A 31 -3.70 6.07 12.67
CA GLU A 31 -3.51 4.71 13.20
C GLU A 31 -3.85 3.65 12.16
N ARG A 32 -4.98 3.80 11.45
CA ARG A 32 -5.34 2.88 10.37
C ARG A 32 -4.34 2.95 9.21
N LEU A 33 -3.89 4.15 8.83
CA LEU A 33 -2.88 4.34 7.80
C LEU A 33 -1.58 3.60 8.16
N ALA A 34 -1.08 3.80 9.37
CA ALA A 34 0.10 3.11 9.87
C ALA A 34 -0.10 1.59 9.90
N GLY A 35 -1.25 1.12 10.39
CA GLY A 35 -1.60 -0.31 10.44
C GLY A 35 -1.66 -0.95 9.05
N ILE A 36 -2.23 -0.27 8.05
CA ILE A 36 -2.28 -0.75 6.66
C ILE A 36 -0.86 -0.84 6.08
N LEU A 37 -0.03 0.19 6.25
CA LEU A 37 1.35 0.21 5.76
C LEU A 37 2.21 -0.89 6.41
N HIS A 38 2.09 -1.12 7.72
CA HIS A 38 2.80 -2.20 8.39
C HIS A 38 2.38 -3.59 7.90
N ARG A 39 1.07 -3.81 7.69
CA ARG A 39 0.56 -5.08 7.13
C ARG A 39 1.01 -5.29 5.70
N HIS A 40 1.01 -4.24 4.88
CA HIS A 40 1.53 -4.29 3.51
C HIS A 40 2.96 -4.83 3.49
N ILE A 41 3.86 -4.22 4.27
CA ILE A 41 5.26 -4.64 4.37
C ILE A 41 5.37 -6.07 4.94
N ALA A 42 4.63 -6.38 5.99
CA ALA A 42 4.68 -7.70 6.62
C ALA A 42 4.25 -8.82 5.64
N VAL A 43 3.16 -8.64 4.89
CA VAL A 43 2.68 -9.61 3.91
C VAL A 43 3.71 -9.78 2.77
N LEU A 44 4.31 -8.68 2.30
CA LEU A 44 5.38 -8.74 1.29
C LEU A 44 6.62 -9.49 1.81
N LEU A 45 7.05 -9.23 3.05
CA LEU A 45 8.18 -9.95 3.67
C LEU A 45 7.89 -11.44 3.85
N TRP A 46 6.68 -11.81 4.28
CA TRP A 46 6.27 -13.20 4.37
C TRP A 46 6.34 -13.92 3.02
N TRP A 47 5.90 -13.26 1.95
CA TRP A 47 6.04 -13.79 0.60
C TRP A 47 7.50 -13.99 0.20
N CYS A 48 8.38 -13.00 0.46
CA CYS A 48 9.81 -13.13 0.19
C CYS A 48 10.44 -14.29 0.97
N MET A 49 10.08 -14.44 2.24
CA MET A 49 10.56 -15.55 3.07
C MET A 49 10.11 -16.91 2.53
N LEU A 50 8.83 -17.04 2.16
CA LEU A 50 8.29 -18.26 1.57
C LEU A 50 9.04 -18.62 0.28
N GLN A 51 9.23 -17.65 -0.61
CA GLN A 51 9.98 -17.86 -1.85
C GLN A 51 11.43 -18.30 -1.56
N ALA A 52 12.13 -17.66 -0.63
CA ALA A 52 13.50 -18.02 -0.27
C ALA A 52 13.59 -19.42 0.33
N VAL A 53 12.67 -19.79 1.23
CA VAL A 53 12.61 -21.13 1.85
C VAL A 53 12.39 -22.23 0.83
N VAL A 54 11.60 -21.95 -0.21
CA VAL A 54 11.35 -22.94 -1.29
C VAL A 54 12.46 -22.92 -2.33
N ALA A 55 12.93 -21.74 -2.73
CA ALA A 55 13.88 -21.60 -3.83
C ALA A 55 15.30 -22.07 -3.45
N VAL A 56 15.77 -21.85 -2.22
CA VAL A 56 17.13 -22.25 -1.81
C VAL A 56 17.33 -23.77 -1.89
N PRO A 57 16.51 -24.63 -1.27
CA PRO A 57 16.61 -26.06 -1.47
C PRO A 57 16.34 -26.48 -2.93
N GLY A 58 15.41 -25.81 -3.60
CA GLY A 58 15.09 -26.06 -4.99
C GLY A 58 16.29 -25.87 -5.92
N LEU A 59 17.12 -24.87 -5.70
CA LEU A 59 18.35 -24.63 -6.47
C LEU A 59 19.40 -25.74 -6.30
N LEU A 60 19.40 -26.45 -5.16
CA LEU A 60 20.30 -27.54 -4.89
C LEU A 60 19.83 -28.86 -5.49
N LEU A 61 18.53 -29.05 -5.65
CA LEU A 61 17.91 -30.32 -6.01
C LEU A 61 17.34 -30.33 -7.43
N ALA A 62 16.90 -29.19 -7.94
CA ALA A 62 16.26 -29.07 -9.24
C ALA A 62 17.26 -29.02 -10.40
N GLN A 63 16.78 -29.43 -11.58
CA GLN A 63 17.52 -29.33 -12.84
C GLN A 63 16.61 -28.74 -13.94
N GLY A 64 17.20 -28.33 -15.03
CA GLY A 64 16.49 -27.82 -16.20
C GLY A 64 15.61 -26.59 -15.87
N ALA A 65 14.41 -26.59 -16.37
CA ALA A 65 13.46 -25.47 -16.24
C ALA A 65 13.11 -25.16 -14.78
N LEU A 66 13.03 -26.17 -13.91
CA LEU A 66 12.72 -25.95 -12.51
C LEU A 66 13.86 -25.22 -11.79
N TRP A 67 15.11 -25.46 -12.14
CA TRP A 67 16.25 -24.71 -11.62
C TRP A 67 16.15 -23.21 -11.94
N TYR A 68 15.84 -22.88 -13.19
CA TYR A 68 15.65 -21.49 -13.63
C TYR A 68 14.44 -20.83 -12.94
N PHE A 69 13.37 -21.59 -12.73
CA PHE A 69 12.21 -21.13 -11.96
C PHE A 69 12.60 -20.76 -10.52
N MET A 70 13.36 -21.63 -9.83
CA MET A 70 13.82 -21.35 -8.47
C MET A 70 14.78 -20.17 -8.42
N LEU A 71 15.72 -20.07 -9.37
CA LEU A 71 16.65 -18.94 -9.47
C LEU A 71 15.93 -17.60 -9.60
N MET A 72 14.91 -17.52 -10.46
CA MET A 72 14.14 -16.30 -10.67
C MET A 72 13.32 -15.95 -9.41
N ASN A 73 12.69 -16.93 -8.77
CA ASN A 73 11.95 -16.69 -7.52
C ASN A 73 12.87 -16.20 -6.39
N LEU A 74 14.06 -16.74 -6.25
CA LEU A 74 15.05 -16.26 -5.27
C LEU A 74 15.48 -14.81 -5.57
N SER A 75 15.72 -14.50 -6.83
CA SER A 75 16.08 -13.14 -7.28
C SER A 75 14.97 -12.13 -6.92
N TRP A 76 13.71 -12.49 -7.18
CA TRP A 76 12.56 -11.67 -6.78
C TRP A 76 12.42 -11.54 -5.26
N ALA A 77 12.65 -12.60 -4.50
CA ALA A 77 12.63 -12.56 -3.04
C ALA A 77 13.67 -11.56 -2.48
N ILE A 78 14.86 -11.51 -3.06
CA ILE A 78 15.91 -10.55 -2.67
C ILE A 78 15.50 -9.12 -3.03
N ILE A 79 15.02 -8.87 -4.25
CA ILE A 79 14.61 -7.54 -4.72
C ILE A 79 13.45 -7.01 -3.86
N ASN A 80 12.36 -7.78 -3.74
CA ASN A 80 11.18 -7.37 -2.99
C ASN A 80 11.45 -7.25 -1.49
N GLY A 81 12.29 -8.13 -0.93
CA GLY A 81 12.75 -8.03 0.44
C GLY A 81 13.54 -6.75 0.70
N GLY A 82 14.43 -6.38 -0.21
CA GLY A 82 15.15 -5.11 -0.18
C GLY A 82 14.21 -3.90 -0.22
N ILE A 83 13.24 -3.91 -1.13
CA ILE A 83 12.21 -2.85 -1.22
C ILE A 83 11.42 -2.75 0.10
N ALA A 84 10.99 -3.88 0.66
CA ALA A 84 10.23 -3.91 1.91
C ALA A 84 11.03 -3.33 3.09
N VAL A 85 12.33 -3.64 3.19
CA VAL A 85 13.23 -3.10 4.22
C VAL A 85 13.39 -1.58 4.07
N VAL A 86 13.65 -1.10 2.84
CA VAL A 86 13.77 0.33 2.56
C VAL A 86 12.47 1.08 2.88
N LEU A 87 11.33 0.51 2.49
CA LEU A 87 10.01 1.08 2.76
C LEU A 87 9.72 1.12 4.28
N HIS A 88 10.03 0.05 5.00
CA HIS A 88 9.91 0.01 6.47
C HIS A 88 10.72 1.11 7.14
N TRP A 89 11.98 1.28 6.72
CA TRP A 89 12.86 2.31 7.26
C TRP A 89 12.36 3.73 6.94
N HIS A 90 11.87 3.95 5.71
CA HIS A 90 11.32 5.22 5.27
C HIS A 90 10.07 5.61 6.09
N ILE A 91 9.15 4.66 6.30
CA ILE A 91 7.95 4.88 7.10
C ILE A 91 8.31 5.24 8.53
N ARG A 92 9.22 4.49 9.17
CA ARG A 92 9.67 4.80 10.54
C ARG A 92 10.24 6.22 10.69
N ARG A 93 10.92 6.73 9.66
CA ARG A 93 11.52 8.07 9.70
C ARG A 93 10.54 9.20 9.44
N GLN A 94 9.53 9.01 8.60
CA GLN A 94 8.70 10.11 8.10
C GLN A 94 7.30 10.18 8.72
N THR A 95 6.65 9.07 9.01
CA THR A 95 5.23 9.03 9.34
C THR A 95 4.92 9.73 10.67
N PHE A 96 5.86 9.78 11.59
CA PHE A 96 5.65 10.37 12.93
C PHE A 96 6.08 11.84 13.08
N ARG A 97 6.58 12.47 12.01
CA ARG A 97 7.14 13.84 12.10
C ARG A 97 6.23 14.95 11.58
N ARG A 98 5.14 14.65 10.87
CA ARG A 98 4.32 15.66 10.19
C ARG A 98 2.83 15.41 10.41
N THR A 99 2.15 16.34 11.10
CA THR A 99 0.78 16.18 11.59
C THR A 99 -0.28 17.03 10.89
N GLY A 100 0.05 17.81 9.85
CA GLY A 100 -0.88 18.72 9.18
C GLY A 100 -1.95 18.02 8.31
N ILE A 101 -3.13 18.61 8.18
CA ILE A 101 -4.23 18.11 7.32
C ILE A 101 -3.76 17.98 5.86
N HIS A 102 -3.06 18.99 5.35
CA HIS A 102 -2.51 18.98 3.99
C HIS A 102 -1.57 17.79 3.78
N TRP A 103 -0.71 17.50 4.76
CA TRP A 103 0.22 16.39 4.72
C TRP A 103 -0.50 15.04 4.60
N ARG A 104 -1.58 14.81 5.35
CA ARG A 104 -2.40 13.58 5.27
C ARG A 104 -2.95 13.34 3.88
N ILE A 105 -3.46 14.39 3.23
CA ILE A 105 -3.97 14.32 1.85
C ILE A 105 -2.84 14.00 0.87
N VAL A 106 -1.68 14.67 1.01
CA VAL A 106 -0.51 14.45 0.13
C VAL A 106 0.02 13.03 0.27
N VAL A 107 0.19 12.53 1.50
CA VAL A 107 0.67 11.16 1.74
C VAL A 107 -0.31 10.14 1.17
N GLN A 108 -1.60 10.30 1.43
CA GLN A 108 -2.61 9.38 0.91
C GLN A 108 -2.62 9.35 -0.63
N ARG A 109 -2.52 10.53 -1.27
CA ARG A 109 -2.44 10.62 -2.73
C ARG A 109 -1.18 9.96 -3.26
N HIS A 110 -0.04 10.21 -2.62
CA HIS A 110 1.23 9.61 -3.02
C HIS A 110 1.20 8.09 -2.91
N VAL A 111 0.75 7.55 -1.78
CA VAL A 111 0.61 6.10 -1.58
C VAL A 111 -0.32 5.49 -2.63
N ALA A 112 -1.47 6.11 -2.90
CA ALA A 112 -2.40 5.62 -3.91
C ALA A 112 -1.80 5.64 -5.32
N GLN A 113 -1.02 6.67 -5.68
CA GLN A 113 -0.34 6.77 -6.97
C GLN A 113 0.77 5.72 -7.11
N MET A 114 1.56 5.48 -6.05
CA MET A 114 2.60 4.46 -6.06
C MET A 114 2.01 3.05 -6.20
N LEU A 115 0.94 2.73 -5.47
CA LEU A 115 0.26 1.44 -5.61
C LEU A 115 -0.35 1.26 -7.00
N LEU A 116 -0.94 2.32 -7.58
CA LEU A 116 -1.46 2.24 -8.96
C LEU A 116 -0.34 1.99 -9.98
N LEU A 117 0.81 2.63 -9.80
CA LEU A 117 2.00 2.39 -10.65
C LEU A 117 2.47 0.94 -10.51
N ASN A 118 2.55 0.42 -9.29
CA ASN A 118 2.93 -0.98 -9.05
C ASN A 118 1.95 -1.94 -9.73
N ILE A 119 0.63 -1.74 -9.60
CA ILE A 119 -0.40 -2.54 -10.28
C ILE A 119 -0.15 -2.59 -11.80
N LEU A 120 0.20 -1.45 -12.42
CA LEU A 120 0.52 -1.41 -13.85
C LEU A 120 1.80 -2.20 -14.18
N LEU A 121 2.83 -2.09 -13.33
CA LEU A 121 4.06 -2.87 -13.47
C LEU A 121 3.82 -4.37 -13.31
N ASP A 122 2.96 -4.79 -12.39
CA ASP A 122 2.64 -6.20 -12.15
C ASP A 122 1.89 -6.83 -13.32
N ILE A 123 0.99 -6.07 -13.97
CA ILE A 123 0.39 -6.46 -15.25
C ILE A 123 1.48 -6.62 -16.30
N GLY A 124 2.40 -5.66 -16.39
CA GLY A 124 3.54 -5.72 -17.31
C GLY A 124 4.43 -6.96 -17.09
N TYR A 125 4.73 -7.28 -15.83
CA TYR A 125 5.48 -8.51 -15.48
C TYR A 125 4.72 -9.77 -15.90
N SER A 126 3.42 -9.85 -15.65
CA SER A 126 2.61 -10.99 -16.05
C SER A 126 2.62 -11.19 -17.58
N LEU A 127 2.50 -10.10 -18.34
CA LEU A 127 2.61 -10.13 -19.81
C LEU A 127 4.02 -10.52 -20.27
N ALA A 128 5.06 -9.99 -19.63
CA ALA A 128 6.45 -10.37 -19.93
C ALA A 128 6.67 -11.88 -19.67
N GLY A 129 6.14 -12.42 -18.58
CA GLY A 129 6.19 -13.86 -18.32
C GLY A 129 5.49 -14.70 -19.39
N CYS A 130 4.31 -14.27 -19.86
CA CYS A 130 3.63 -14.92 -21.00
C CYS A 130 4.48 -14.87 -22.29
N TYR A 131 5.15 -13.73 -22.53
CA TYR A 131 6.06 -13.59 -23.67
C TYR A 131 7.28 -14.53 -23.56
N LEU A 132 7.85 -14.71 -22.37
CA LEU A 132 8.92 -15.69 -22.14
C LEU A 132 8.46 -17.12 -22.42
N LEU A 133 7.24 -17.49 -22.02
CA LEU A 133 6.66 -18.81 -22.37
C LEU A 133 6.47 -18.98 -23.87
N TYR A 134 6.05 -17.92 -24.57
CA TYR A 134 5.97 -17.94 -26.03
C TYR A 134 7.36 -18.16 -26.67
N LEU A 135 8.41 -17.48 -26.19
CA LEU A 135 9.79 -17.69 -26.63
C LEU A 135 10.26 -19.13 -26.37
N SER A 136 9.88 -19.71 -25.20
CA SER A 136 10.19 -21.10 -24.90
C SER A 136 9.62 -22.09 -25.94
N ALA A 137 8.42 -21.83 -26.46
CA ALA A 137 7.82 -22.67 -27.48
C ALA A 137 8.50 -22.60 -28.85
N GLN A 138 9.32 -21.55 -29.10
CA GLN A 138 10.04 -21.35 -30.36
C GLN A 138 11.55 -21.54 -30.25
N ALA A 139 12.06 -21.72 -29.05
CA ALA A 139 13.49 -21.80 -28.79
C ALA A 139 14.07 -23.18 -29.22
N SER A 140 15.35 -23.18 -29.54
CA SER A 140 16.14 -24.42 -29.62
C SER A 140 16.37 -24.99 -28.22
N ASP A 141 16.63 -26.29 -28.12
CA ASP A 141 16.66 -27.11 -26.88
C ASP A 141 17.40 -26.46 -25.71
N MET A 142 18.46 -25.72 -25.95
CA MET A 142 19.27 -25.10 -24.92
C MET A 142 18.53 -23.98 -24.15
N TYR A 143 17.63 -23.24 -24.82
CA TYR A 143 16.95 -22.07 -24.22
C TYR A 143 15.52 -22.39 -23.77
N VAL A 144 14.95 -23.51 -24.14
CA VAL A 144 13.59 -23.92 -23.77
C VAL A 144 13.42 -23.91 -22.25
N ALA A 145 14.32 -24.59 -21.53
CA ALA A 145 14.28 -24.69 -20.08
C ALA A 145 14.42 -23.31 -19.38
N LEU A 146 15.27 -22.44 -19.91
CA LEU A 146 15.50 -21.09 -19.41
C LEU A 146 14.22 -20.25 -19.50
N TRP A 147 13.67 -20.12 -20.71
CA TRP A 147 12.49 -19.28 -20.95
C TRP A 147 11.25 -19.83 -20.26
N TRP A 148 11.10 -21.15 -20.21
CA TRP A 148 9.98 -21.79 -19.50
C TRP A 148 10.04 -21.55 -18.00
N GLY A 149 11.19 -21.75 -17.38
CA GLY A 149 11.36 -21.55 -15.94
C GLY A 149 11.19 -20.08 -15.54
N PHE A 150 11.82 -19.16 -16.25
CA PHE A 150 11.69 -17.73 -16.01
C PHE A 150 10.27 -17.23 -16.29
N GLY A 151 9.63 -17.69 -17.38
CA GLY A 151 8.27 -17.27 -17.73
C GLY A 151 7.26 -17.58 -16.62
N TRP A 152 7.25 -18.82 -16.11
CA TRP A 152 6.36 -19.19 -15.01
C TRP A 152 6.69 -18.46 -13.70
N ALA A 153 7.95 -18.26 -13.39
CA ALA A 153 8.33 -17.51 -12.19
C ALA A 153 7.88 -16.05 -12.25
N VAL A 154 8.03 -15.39 -13.39
CA VAL A 154 7.61 -13.99 -13.59
C VAL A 154 6.09 -13.86 -13.57
N ILE A 155 5.33 -14.81 -14.16
CA ILE A 155 3.86 -14.84 -14.06
C ILE A 155 3.42 -15.00 -12.60
N LEU A 156 3.98 -15.98 -11.89
CA LEU A 156 3.65 -16.20 -10.48
C LEU A 156 3.87 -14.93 -9.65
N GLN A 157 5.01 -14.29 -9.86
CA GLN A 157 5.39 -13.06 -9.16
C GLN A 157 4.46 -11.91 -9.52
N GLY A 158 4.21 -11.67 -10.81
CA GLY A 158 3.33 -10.61 -11.28
C GLY A 158 1.90 -10.78 -10.76
N LEU A 159 1.34 -11.97 -10.80
CA LEU A 159 -0.01 -12.24 -10.30
C LEU A 159 -0.10 -12.06 -8.77
N TYR A 160 0.89 -12.55 -8.03
CA TYR A 160 0.90 -12.34 -6.58
C TYR A 160 0.96 -10.86 -6.21
N LEU A 161 1.92 -10.11 -6.79
CA LEU A 161 2.08 -8.68 -6.51
C LEU A 161 0.85 -7.90 -6.94
N LEU A 162 0.25 -8.23 -8.09
CA LEU A 162 -0.99 -7.61 -8.56
C LEU A 162 -2.12 -7.76 -7.54
N LEU A 163 -2.36 -8.96 -7.03
CA LEU A 163 -3.39 -9.20 -6.02
C LEU A 163 -3.07 -8.47 -4.71
N HIS A 164 -1.80 -8.51 -4.29
CA HIS A 164 -1.31 -7.83 -3.11
C HIS A 164 -1.54 -6.32 -3.21
N ASP A 165 -1.08 -5.68 -4.29
CA ASP A 165 -1.16 -4.22 -4.45
C ASP A 165 -2.59 -3.73 -4.69
N LEU A 166 -3.44 -4.50 -5.38
CA LEU A 166 -4.88 -4.23 -5.50
C LEU A 166 -5.57 -4.25 -4.13
N LEU A 167 -5.27 -5.25 -3.29
CA LEU A 167 -5.84 -5.34 -1.95
C LEU A 167 -5.46 -4.11 -1.11
N PHE A 168 -4.16 -3.77 -1.07
CA PHE A 168 -3.70 -2.64 -0.27
C PHE A 168 -4.14 -1.29 -0.84
N TYR A 169 -4.23 -1.14 -2.15
CA TYR A 169 -4.85 0.03 -2.79
C TYR A 169 -6.30 0.21 -2.35
N HIS A 170 -7.07 -0.87 -2.33
CA HIS A 170 -8.46 -0.84 -1.86
C HIS A 170 -8.56 -0.45 -0.37
N LEU A 171 -7.73 -1.02 0.51
CA LEU A 171 -7.68 -0.70 1.93
C LEU A 171 -7.33 0.78 2.18
N HIS A 172 -6.35 1.32 1.45
CA HIS A 172 -6.00 2.74 1.51
C HIS A 172 -7.14 3.64 1.05
N ARG A 173 -7.83 3.30 -0.03
CA ARG A 173 -9.01 4.04 -0.50
C ARG A 173 -10.14 4.04 0.51
N LEU A 174 -10.42 2.90 1.14
CA LEU A 174 -11.43 2.80 2.19
C LEU A 174 -11.08 3.65 3.42
N ASN A 175 -9.82 3.62 3.87
CA ASN A 175 -9.37 4.44 4.99
C ASN A 175 -9.56 5.93 4.67
N PHE A 176 -9.17 6.37 3.49
CA PHE A 176 -9.33 7.76 3.05
C PHE A 176 -10.80 8.16 2.92
N ALA A 177 -11.64 7.32 2.32
CA ALA A 177 -13.07 7.59 2.17
C ALA A 177 -13.78 7.84 3.51
N ARG A 178 -13.39 7.11 4.57
CA ARG A 178 -13.92 7.30 5.92
C ARG A 178 -13.54 8.65 6.54
N CYS A 179 -12.34 9.15 6.28
CA CYS A 179 -11.84 10.41 6.83
C CYS A 179 -12.14 11.62 5.95
N LYS A 180 -12.42 11.42 4.66
CA LYS A 180 -12.63 12.50 3.66
C LYS A 180 -13.63 13.57 4.09
N PRO A 181 -14.82 13.25 4.66
CA PRO A 181 -15.78 14.26 5.07
C PRO A 181 -15.20 15.20 6.14
N VAL A 182 -14.49 14.64 7.13
CA VAL A 182 -13.83 15.40 8.19
C VAL A 182 -12.73 16.29 7.64
N LEU A 183 -11.90 15.78 6.74
CA LEU A 183 -10.84 16.57 6.09
C LEU A 183 -11.41 17.73 5.28
N LEU A 184 -12.49 17.51 4.52
CA LEU A 184 -13.15 18.56 3.76
C LEU A 184 -13.79 19.63 4.66
N GLN A 185 -14.43 19.23 5.75
CA GLN A 185 -15.00 20.17 6.73
C GLN A 185 -13.92 21.03 7.37
N LEU A 186 -12.79 20.43 7.79
CA LEU A 186 -11.66 21.15 8.37
C LEU A 186 -10.97 22.09 7.37
N LEU A 187 -10.92 21.73 6.09
CA LEU A 187 -10.40 22.61 5.04
C LEU A 187 -11.36 23.80 4.80
N ALA A 188 -12.66 23.55 4.76
CA ALA A 188 -13.67 24.60 4.58
C ALA A 188 -13.63 25.64 5.72
N THR A 189 -13.45 25.18 6.97
CA THR A 189 -13.31 26.10 8.13
C THR A 189 -12.00 26.90 8.11
N LYS A 190 -10.94 26.37 7.50
CA LYS A 190 -9.66 27.09 7.31
C LYS A 190 -9.73 28.17 6.22
N THR A 191 -10.60 28.04 5.25
CA THR A 191 -10.78 29.02 4.14
C THR A 191 -11.67 30.18 4.52
N LEU A 192 -12.33 30.16 5.70
CA LEU A 192 -13.07 31.31 6.21
C LEU A 192 -12.10 32.41 6.67
N PRO A 193 -12.35 33.70 6.35
CA PRO A 193 -11.38 34.80 6.44
C PRO A 193 -11.18 35.35 7.86
N ASN A 194 -10.92 34.49 8.85
CA ASN A 194 -10.53 34.91 10.20
C ASN A 194 -9.13 34.41 10.53
N LEU A 195 -8.12 35.19 10.13
CA LEU A 195 -6.70 34.95 10.37
C LEU A 195 -6.33 34.70 11.87
N GLY A 196 -7.10 35.25 12.81
CA GLY A 196 -6.94 34.99 14.24
C GLY A 196 -7.40 33.60 14.69
N ALA A 197 -8.48 33.06 14.12
CA ALA A 197 -9.00 31.73 14.46
C ALA A 197 -8.09 30.58 13.95
N LYS A 198 -7.30 30.84 12.91
CA LYS A 198 -6.35 29.87 12.34
C LYS A 198 -5.24 29.49 13.31
N TYR A 199 -4.63 30.47 13.97
CA TYR A 199 -3.55 30.27 14.95
C TYR A 199 -4.07 29.61 16.24
N ILE A 200 -5.25 30.03 16.71
CA ILE A 200 -5.85 29.49 17.94
C ILE A 200 -6.25 28.03 17.72
N PHE A 201 -6.79 27.66 16.58
CA PHE A 201 -7.22 26.31 16.28
C PHE A 201 -6.02 25.34 16.16
N GLU A 202 -4.96 25.72 15.45
CA GLU A 202 -3.75 24.91 15.33
C GLU A 202 -3.07 24.74 16.69
N ARG A 203 -2.97 25.79 17.48
CA ARG A 203 -2.37 25.76 18.83
C ARG A 203 -3.17 24.88 19.79
N GLN A 204 -4.49 25.00 19.82
CA GLN A 204 -5.34 24.16 20.67
C GLN A 204 -5.31 22.69 20.26
N LEU A 205 -5.15 22.40 18.96
CA LEU A 205 -4.97 21.03 18.46
C LEU A 205 -3.64 20.43 18.93
N TYR A 206 -2.57 21.21 18.85
CA TYR A 206 -1.23 20.80 19.32
C TYR A 206 -1.18 20.61 20.83
N GLU A 207 -1.68 21.55 21.62
CA GLU A 207 -1.68 21.47 23.10
C GLU A 207 -2.51 20.26 23.59
N LYS A 208 -3.62 19.92 22.93
CA LYS A 208 -4.41 18.72 23.29
C LYS A 208 -3.75 17.41 22.88
N MET A 209 -3.03 17.38 21.77
CA MET A 209 -2.29 16.19 21.35
C MET A 209 -1.09 15.93 22.27
N GLU A 210 -0.41 16.96 22.75
CA GLU A 210 0.68 16.84 23.72
C GLU A 210 0.22 16.37 25.11
N LEU A 211 -0.97 16.81 25.56
CA LEU A 211 -1.55 16.39 26.83
C LEU A 211 -2.03 14.94 26.84
N GLN A 212 -2.31 14.34 25.67
CA GLN A 212 -2.73 12.95 25.55
C GLN A 212 -1.55 11.99 25.30
N SER A 213 -0.34 12.53 25.04
CA SER A 213 0.88 11.73 24.83
C SER A 213 1.70 11.54 26.12
N LYS A 214 1.29 12.16 27.22
CA LYS A 214 1.81 12.00 28.59
C LYS A 214 0.88 11.14 29.40
#